data_abede721b4aa238ea8f044a0654dbf7b
#
_entry.id   abede721b4aa238ea8f044a0654dbf7b
#
_cell.length_a   1.000
_cell.length_b   1.000
_cell.length_c   1.000
_cell.angle_alpha   90.00
_cell.angle_beta   90.00
_cell.angle_gamma   90.00
#
_symmetry.space_group_name_H-M   'P 1'
#
loop_
_entity.id
_entity.type
_entity.pdbx_description
1 polymer ?
#
loop_
_entity_poly.entity_id
_entity_poly.type
_entity_poly.pdbx_seq_one_letter_code
_entity_poly.pdbx_strand_id
1 'polypeptide(L)'
;MVILKARQWGGSTVVEMYMAWIQAVLATGCHAIVCGAEKTGTQVVLNLYSDMLTHYPEELWEGETMPRLRTSRGIMQLDGRDNRVYLAASTNPNAVRGVDASLVHLTEAAYWKATKGKDPWDTVRAIYCSVAMA
;
A
#
# COMPACT_ATOMS: atom_id res chain seq x y z
N MET A 1 -10.65 4.08 8.65
CA MET A 1 -11.89 4.15 7.83
C MET A 1 -12.21 2.77 7.29
N VAL A 2 -13.46 2.31 7.34
CA VAL A 2 -13.94 1.06 6.73
C VAL A 2 -14.93 1.43 5.63
N ILE A 3 -14.74 0.86 4.43
CA ILE A 3 -15.60 1.12 3.26
C ILE A 3 -16.32 -0.18 2.89
N LEU A 4 -17.64 -0.17 3.01
CA LEU A 4 -18.52 -1.20 2.46
C LEU A 4 -18.92 -0.78 1.05
N LYS A 5 -18.58 -1.61 0.06
CA LYS A 5 -18.80 -1.26 -1.35
C LYS A 5 -19.27 -2.46 -2.16
N ALA A 6 -19.97 -2.17 -3.25
CA ALA A 6 -20.27 -3.15 -4.28
C ALA A 6 -18.99 -3.60 -5.00
N ARG A 7 -19.03 -4.77 -5.61
CA ARG A 7 -17.92 -5.27 -6.46
C ARG A 7 -17.69 -4.31 -7.63
N GLN A 8 -16.43 -4.10 -8.00
CA GLN A 8 -16.01 -3.25 -9.14
C GLN A 8 -16.41 -1.77 -9.07
N TRP A 9 -16.60 -1.24 -7.86
CA TRP A 9 -16.92 0.19 -7.67
C TRP A 9 -15.70 1.12 -7.84
N GLY A 10 -14.51 0.60 -8.10
CA GLY A 10 -13.29 1.41 -8.21
C GLY A 10 -12.71 1.88 -6.88
N GLY A 11 -13.21 1.38 -5.74
CA GLY A 11 -12.76 1.84 -4.42
C GLY A 11 -11.27 1.61 -4.16
N SER A 12 -10.69 0.51 -4.63
CA SER A 12 -9.24 0.30 -4.50
C SER A 12 -8.46 1.31 -5.33
N THR A 13 -8.96 1.65 -6.53
CA THR A 13 -8.35 2.68 -7.38
C THR A 13 -8.30 4.03 -6.67
N VAL A 14 -9.42 4.46 -6.07
CA VAL A 14 -9.48 5.74 -5.32
C VAL A 14 -8.52 5.74 -4.14
N VAL A 15 -8.45 4.65 -3.38
CA VAL A 15 -7.53 4.54 -2.24
C VAL A 15 -6.07 4.62 -2.70
N GLU A 16 -5.71 3.91 -3.78
CA GLU A 16 -4.35 3.94 -4.32
C GLU A 16 -3.99 5.32 -4.90
N MET A 17 -4.94 6.00 -5.57
CA MET A 17 -4.74 7.39 -6.01
C MET A 17 -4.43 8.32 -4.84
N TYR A 18 -5.20 8.19 -3.77
CA TYR A 18 -5.01 9.02 -2.57
C TYR A 18 -3.67 8.75 -1.90
N MET A 19 -3.28 7.48 -1.76
CA MET A 19 -1.98 7.10 -1.20
C MET A 19 -0.83 7.57 -2.08
N ALA A 20 -0.94 7.39 -3.40
CA ALA A 20 0.06 7.85 -4.36
C ALA A 20 0.24 9.38 -4.31
N TRP A 21 -0.86 10.12 -4.22
CA TRP A 21 -0.82 11.58 -4.08
C TRP A 21 -0.13 12.03 -2.79
N ILE A 22 -0.48 11.41 -1.64
CA ILE A 22 0.20 11.73 -0.38
C ILE A 22 1.70 11.49 -0.49
N GLN A 23 2.10 10.32 -1.00
CA GLN A 23 3.51 9.95 -1.06
C GLN A 23 4.29 10.70 -2.13
N ALA A 24 3.67 10.99 -3.27
CA ALA A 24 4.34 11.72 -4.34
C ALA A 24 4.41 13.23 -4.09
N VAL A 25 3.36 13.82 -3.53
CA VAL A 25 3.21 15.27 -3.46
C VAL A 25 3.40 15.82 -2.04
N LEU A 26 2.72 15.24 -1.04
CA LEU A 26 2.59 15.86 0.27
C LEU A 26 3.68 15.47 1.27
N ALA A 27 4.08 14.21 1.31
CA ALA A 27 4.87 13.67 2.42
C ALA A 27 6.21 13.06 1.98
N THR A 28 7.22 13.18 2.83
CA THR A 28 8.49 12.45 2.76
C THR A 28 8.63 11.53 3.98
N GLY A 29 9.31 10.40 3.84
CA GLY A 29 9.42 9.40 4.91
C GLY A 29 8.09 8.71 5.24
N CYS A 30 7.10 8.82 4.38
CA CYS A 30 5.77 8.24 4.55
C CYS A 30 5.74 6.85 3.92
N HIS A 31 5.76 5.80 4.74
CA HIS A 31 5.68 4.43 4.27
C HIS A 31 4.24 3.93 4.24
N ALA A 32 3.95 3.05 3.30
CA ALA A 32 2.62 2.47 3.11
C ALA A 32 2.67 0.94 3.09
N ILE A 33 1.60 0.31 3.54
CA ILE A 33 1.37 -1.13 3.41
C ILE A 33 0.11 -1.36 2.59
N VAL A 34 0.21 -2.20 1.56
CA VAL A 34 -0.94 -2.76 0.84
C VAL A 34 -1.02 -4.24 1.17
N CYS A 35 -2.11 -4.64 1.83
CA CYS A 35 -2.32 -6.01 2.29
C CYS A 35 -3.62 -6.57 1.71
N GLY A 36 -3.53 -7.72 1.05
CA GLY A 36 -4.67 -8.44 0.47
C GLY A 36 -4.76 -9.90 0.92
N ALA A 37 -5.78 -10.60 0.44
CA ALA A 37 -5.97 -12.01 0.74
C ALA A 37 -4.76 -12.84 0.31
N GLU A 38 -4.27 -12.58 -0.90
CA GLU A 38 -3.13 -13.26 -1.51
C GLU A 38 -2.18 -12.24 -2.14
N LYS A 39 -0.91 -12.62 -2.25
CA LYS A 39 0.12 -11.75 -2.83
C LYS A 39 -0.18 -11.35 -4.28
N THR A 40 -0.77 -12.27 -5.05
CA THR A 40 -1.10 -12.03 -6.47
C THR A 40 -2.17 -10.94 -6.63
N GLY A 41 -3.26 -11.00 -5.84
CA GLY A 41 -4.30 -9.98 -5.86
C GLY A 41 -3.78 -8.63 -5.37
N THR A 42 -2.92 -8.63 -4.36
CA THR A 42 -2.27 -7.43 -3.85
C THR A 42 -1.35 -6.79 -4.88
N GLN A 43 -0.69 -7.59 -5.73
CA GLN A 43 0.14 -7.09 -6.82
C GLN A 43 -0.66 -6.31 -7.87
N VAL A 44 -1.89 -6.74 -8.17
CA VAL A 44 -2.78 -6.00 -9.09
C VAL A 44 -3.09 -4.61 -8.55
N VAL A 45 -3.38 -4.51 -7.25
CA VAL A 45 -3.63 -3.21 -6.60
C VAL A 45 -2.38 -2.33 -6.64
N LEU A 46 -1.20 -2.91 -6.41
CA LEU A 46 0.06 -2.19 -6.48
C LEU A 46 0.40 -1.69 -7.90
N ASN A 47 0.01 -2.46 -8.92
CA ASN A 47 0.20 -2.04 -10.30
C ASN A 47 -0.60 -0.76 -10.60
N LEU A 48 -1.82 -0.63 -10.06
CA LEU A 48 -2.60 0.62 -10.17
C LEU A 48 -1.84 1.81 -9.60
N TYR A 49 -1.23 1.65 -8.44
CA TYR A 49 -0.40 2.68 -7.82
C TYR A 49 0.80 3.06 -8.72
N SER A 50 1.48 2.06 -9.28
CA SER A 50 2.59 2.25 -10.20
C SER A 50 2.17 3.00 -11.47
N ASP A 51 1.04 2.58 -12.05
CA ASP A 51 0.52 3.18 -13.28
C ASP A 51 0.15 4.65 -13.09
N MET A 52 -0.44 4.99 -11.93
CA MET A 52 -0.77 6.37 -11.61
C MET A 52 0.46 7.27 -11.55
N LEU A 53 1.53 6.80 -10.92
CA LEU A 53 2.78 7.56 -10.84
C LEU A 53 3.50 7.65 -12.18
N THR A 54 3.46 6.57 -12.98
CA THR A 54 4.09 6.54 -14.30
C THR A 54 3.40 7.45 -15.31
N HIS A 55 2.09 7.60 -15.20
CA HIS A 55 1.27 8.42 -16.10
C HIS A 55 0.87 9.78 -15.51
N TYR A 56 1.45 10.15 -14.37
CA TYR A 56 1.22 11.49 -13.82
C TYR A 56 1.75 12.55 -14.77
N PRO A 57 0.95 13.56 -15.15
CA PRO A 57 1.41 14.61 -16.07
C PRO A 57 2.55 15.41 -15.46
N GLU A 58 3.68 15.48 -16.17
CA GLU A 58 4.87 16.21 -15.69
C GLU A 58 4.57 17.70 -15.51
N GLU A 59 3.65 18.25 -16.31
CA GLU A 59 3.22 19.65 -16.26
C GLU A 59 2.49 20.02 -14.96
N LEU A 60 1.93 19.01 -14.27
CA LEU A 60 1.26 19.20 -12.97
C LEU A 60 2.21 19.01 -11.78
N TRP A 61 3.47 18.69 -12.05
CA TRP A 61 4.46 18.52 -11.01
C TRP A 61 5.07 19.89 -10.65
N GLU A 62 4.86 20.31 -9.41
CA GLU A 62 5.35 21.60 -8.91
C GLU A 62 6.75 21.54 -8.29
N GLY A 63 7.36 20.36 -8.25
CA GLY A 63 8.70 20.16 -7.70
C GLY A 63 9.81 20.24 -8.73
N GLU A 64 11.07 20.33 -8.29
CA GLU A 64 12.22 20.37 -9.18
C GLU A 64 12.39 19.08 -9.99
N THR A 65 12.07 17.93 -9.40
CA THR A 65 12.20 16.63 -10.06
C THR A 65 11.07 15.71 -9.61
N MET A 66 10.35 15.14 -10.58
CA MET A 66 9.31 14.15 -10.31
C MET A 66 9.93 12.89 -9.68
N PRO A 67 9.38 12.38 -8.56
CA PRO A 67 9.89 11.17 -7.93
C PRO A 67 9.83 9.98 -8.88
N ARG A 68 10.93 9.28 -9.03
CA ARG A 68 10.97 8.05 -9.83
C ARG A 68 10.60 6.86 -8.97
N LEU A 69 9.77 6.00 -9.54
CA LEU A 69 9.39 4.76 -8.92
C LEU A 69 10.43 3.67 -9.19
N ARG A 70 10.95 3.08 -8.13
CA ARG A 70 11.78 1.86 -8.21
C ARG A 70 11.10 0.71 -7.52
N THR A 71 11.16 -0.46 -8.12
CA THR A 71 10.64 -1.69 -7.53
C THR A 71 11.78 -2.67 -7.30
N SER A 72 11.95 -3.12 -6.06
CA SER A 72 12.94 -4.13 -5.71
C SER A 72 12.36 -5.08 -4.66
N ARG A 73 12.41 -6.39 -4.94
CA ARG A 73 12.00 -7.47 -4.01
C ARG A 73 10.58 -7.31 -3.42
N GLY A 74 9.64 -6.74 -4.19
CA GLY A 74 8.26 -6.52 -3.75
C GLY A 74 8.07 -5.28 -2.87
N ILE A 75 9.06 -4.42 -2.80
CA ILE A 75 8.98 -3.09 -2.20
C ILE A 75 9.07 -2.07 -3.32
N MET A 76 8.13 -1.14 -3.36
CA MET A 76 8.21 0.02 -4.23
C MET A 76 8.75 1.19 -3.42
N GLN A 77 9.66 1.93 -4.02
CA GLN A 77 10.28 3.10 -3.41
C GLN A 77 10.18 4.28 -4.36
N LEU A 78 9.78 5.43 -3.83
CA LEU A 78 9.83 6.70 -4.56
C LEU A 78 11.17 7.37 -4.26
N ASP A 79 12.00 7.47 -5.27
CA ASP A 79 13.31 8.12 -5.17
C ASP A 79 13.16 9.60 -4.83
N GLY A 80 14.05 10.08 -3.96
CA GLY A 80 14.07 11.49 -3.54
C GLY A 80 13.09 11.85 -2.42
N ARG A 81 12.18 10.91 -2.02
CA ARG A 81 11.21 11.16 -0.94
C ARG A 81 11.31 10.20 0.23
N ASP A 82 12.14 9.17 0.15
CA ASP A 82 12.23 8.07 1.12
C ASP A 82 10.85 7.44 1.45
N ASN A 83 9.94 7.44 0.49
CA ASN A 83 8.63 6.82 0.62
C ASN A 83 8.65 5.42 0.05
N ARG A 84 8.08 4.45 0.77
CA ARG A 84 8.06 3.04 0.38
C ARG A 84 6.65 2.49 0.46
N VAL A 85 6.34 1.54 -0.44
CA VAL A 85 5.11 0.76 -0.38
C VAL A 85 5.47 -0.72 -0.25
N TYR A 86 4.98 -1.33 0.80
CA TYR A 86 5.21 -2.73 1.13
C TYR A 86 3.99 -3.57 0.77
N LEU A 87 4.24 -4.71 0.13
CA LEU A 87 3.22 -5.70 -0.20
C LEU A 87 3.16 -6.78 0.86
N ALA A 88 1.96 -7.05 1.36
CA ALA A 88 1.71 -8.14 2.29
C ALA A 88 0.53 -9.01 1.87
N ALA A 89 0.59 -10.29 2.23
CA ALA A 89 -0.57 -11.18 2.22
C ALA A 89 -1.14 -11.29 3.63
N SER A 90 -2.46 -11.40 3.74
CA SER A 90 -3.17 -11.50 5.03
C SER A 90 -2.71 -12.66 5.93
N THR A 91 -2.10 -13.68 5.32
CA THR A 91 -1.57 -14.86 6.02
C THR A 91 -0.07 -14.78 6.33
N ASN A 92 0.57 -13.62 6.13
CA ASN A 92 2.00 -13.43 6.39
C ASN A 92 2.29 -12.21 7.27
N PRO A 93 2.08 -12.30 8.59
CA PRO A 93 2.34 -11.19 9.52
C PRO A 93 3.80 -10.74 9.54
N ASN A 94 4.74 -11.62 9.20
CA ASN A 94 6.17 -11.29 9.21
C ASN A 94 6.57 -10.30 8.10
N ALA A 95 5.77 -10.20 7.03
CA ALA A 95 6.03 -9.26 5.95
C ALA A 95 5.84 -7.78 6.35
N VAL A 96 5.13 -7.54 7.45
CA VAL A 96 4.78 -6.18 7.91
C VAL A 96 5.35 -5.84 9.29
N ARG A 97 5.94 -6.81 9.98
CA ARG A 97 6.59 -6.55 11.28
C ARG A 97 7.78 -5.63 11.12
N GLY A 98 7.82 -4.58 11.92
CA GLY A 98 8.92 -3.61 11.90
C GLY A 98 8.87 -2.63 10.74
N VAL A 99 7.77 -2.59 9.98
CA VAL A 99 7.51 -1.54 9.00
C VAL A 99 6.87 -0.37 9.73
N ASP A 100 7.54 0.77 9.73
CA ASP A 100 6.98 2.02 10.23
C ASP A 100 6.07 2.60 9.12
N ALA A 101 4.77 2.30 9.20
CA ALA A 101 3.82 2.63 8.17
C ALA A 101 2.84 3.72 8.62
N SER A 102 2.75 4.79 7.83
CA SER A 102 1.79 5.87 8.02
C SER A 102 0.47 5.63 7.27
N LEU A 103 0.50 4.83 6.22
CA LEU A 103 -0.66 4.53 5.36
C LEU A 103 -0.85 3.01 5.23
N VAL A 104 -2.09 2.55 5.35
CA VAL A 104 -2.41 1.13 5.21
C VAL A 104 -3.67 0.94 4.39
N HIS A 105 -3.58 0.13 3.34
CA HIS A 105 -4.71 -0.35 2.56
C HIS A 105 -4.92 -1.85 2.76
N LEU A 106 -5.97 -2.21 3.46
CA LEU A 106 -6.44 -3.59 3.60
C LEU A 106 -7.47 -3.85 2.50
N THR A 107 -7.05 -4.48 1.40
CA THR A 107 -7.95 -4.74 0.27
C THR A 107 -8.66 -6.08 0.46
N GLU A 108 -9.96 -6.11 0.13
CA GLU A 108 -10.80 -7.30 0.15
C GLU A 108 -10.83 -8.06 1.50
N ALA A 109 -10.71 -7.33 2.62
CA ALA A 109 -10.60 -7.92 3.95
C ALA A 109 -11.76 -8.88 4.31
N ALA A 110 -12.95 -8.68 3.74
CA ALA A 110 -14.09 -9.58 3.93
C ALA A 110 -13.88 -11.00 3.36
N TYR A 111 -12.94 -11.16 2.44
CA TYR A 111 -12.62 -12.46 1.84
C TYR A 111 -11.42 -13.16 2.48
N TRP A 112 -10.79 -12.54 3.47
CA TRP A 112 -9.66 -13.13 4.15
C TRP A 112 -10.08 -14.35 4.94
N LYS A 113 -9.46 -15.49 4.67
CA LYS A 113 -9.78 -16.76 5.32
C LYS A 113 -8.62 -17.22 6.19
N ALA A 114 -8.94 -17.65 7.38
CA ALA A 114 -7.98 -18.37 8.20
C ALA A 114 -7.65 -19.73 7.54
N THR A 115 -6.37 -20.05 7.51
CA THR A 115 -5.85 -21.36 7.13
C THR A 115 -5.12 -21.98 8.29
N LYS A 116 -4.88 -23.30 8.26
CA LYS A 116 -4.24 -24.02 9.37
C LYS A 116 -2.92 -23.32 9.79
N GLY A 117 -2.90 -22.81 11.00
CA GLY A 117 -1.73 -22.12 11.57
C GLY A 117 -1.48 -20.68 11.06
N LYS A 118 -2.44 -20.09 10.31
CA LYS A 118 -2.33 -18.73 9.79
C LYS A 118 -3.67 -18.03 9.94
N ASP A 119 -3.74 -17.12 10.88
CA ASP A 119 -4.89 -16.26 11.12
C ASP A 119 -4.64 -14.89 10.49
N PRO A 120 -5.51 -14.40 9.59
CA PRO A 120 -5.40 -13.04 9.03
C PRO A 120 -5.36 -11.93 10.08
N TRP A 121 -5.99 -12.17 11.24
CA TRP A 121 -5.96 -11.21 12.34
C TRP A 121 -4.57 -10.99 12.94
N ASP A 122 -3.68 -11.97 12.84
CA ASP A 122 -2.29 -11.81 13.28
C ASP A 122 -1.56 -10.80 12.39
N THR A 123 -1.88 -10.77 11.10
CA THR A 123 -1.34 -9.75 10.17
C THR A 123 -1.92 -8.36 10.47
N VAL A 124 -3.23 -8.28 10.74
CA VAL A 124 -3.87 -7.00 11.13
C VAL A 124 -3.26 -6.46 12.42
N ARG A 125 -3.05 -7.32 13.42
CA ARG A 125 -2.38 -6.92 14.68
C ARG A 125 -0.95 -6.44 14.46
N ALA A 126 -0.19 -7.13 13.60
CA ALA A 126 1.18 -6.74 13.28
C ALA A 126 1.21 -5.36 12.59
N ILE A 127 0.29 -5.10 11.66
CA ILE A 127 0.12 -3.80 11.00
C ILE A 127 -0.27 -2.73 12.02
N TYR A 128 -1.26 -3.02 12.88
CA TYR A 128 -1.72 -2.05 13.88
C TYR A 128 -0.60 -1.63 14.84
N CYS A 129 0.21 -2.58 15.30
CA CYS A 129 1.37 -2.29 16.14
C CYS A 129 2.42 -1.45 15.41
N SER A 130 2.56 -1.62 14.09
CA SER A 130 3.49 -0.83 13.28
C SER A 130 3.03 0.62 13.08
N VAL A 131 1.72 0.85 12.95
CA VAL A 131 1.13 2.19 12.75
C VAL A 131 0.98 2.96 14.06
N ALA A 132 0.66 2.28 15.15
CA ALA A 132 0.37 2.92 16.44
C ALA A 132 1.61 3.49 17.15
N MET A 133 2.80 3.18 16.66
CA MET A 133 4.08 3.64 17.24
C MET A 133 4.74 4.78 16.44
N ALA A 134 4.09 5.21 15.37
CA ALA A 134 4.60 6.28 14.50
C ALA A 134 4.18 7.69 14.97
#